data_c5e081a99d011e9ec98c98f1991c8ec9
#
_entry.id   c5e081a99d011e9ec98c98f1991c8ec9
#
_cell.length_a   1.000
_cell.length_b   1.000
_cell.length_c   1.000
_cell.angle_alpha   90.00
_cell.angle_beta   90.00
_cell.angle_gamma   90.00
#
_symmetry.space_group_name_H-M   'P 1'
#
loop_
_entity.id
_entity.type
_entity.pdbx_description
1 polymer ?
#
loop_
_entity_poly.entity_id
_entity_poly.type
_entity_poly.pdbx_seq_one_letter_code
_entity_poly.pdbx_strand_id
1 'polypeptide(L)' 'METRTYYFPSNRIGRYILNYLIDRIGCSIGDIHKVADTIAVPITVQKKDVVKVERILQMYDLI' A
#
# COMPACT_ATOMS: atom_id res chain seq x y z
N MET A 1 -15.75 4.20 -2.02
CA MET A 1 -14.43 3.63 -1.74
C MET A 1 -13.76 3.18 -3.02
N GLU A 2 -12.46 3.27 -3.07
CA GLU A 2 -11.68 2.84 -4.22
C GLU A 2 -10.68 1.79 -3.82
N THR A 3 -10.52 0.79 -4.70
CA THR A 3 -9.50 -0.24 -4.53
C THR A 3 -8.46 -0.07 -5.63
N ARG A 4 -7.20 0.04 -5.23
CA ARG A 4 -6.08 0.12 -6.15
C ARG A 4 -5.01 -0.86 -5.71
N THR A 5 -4.35 -1.49 -6.67
CA THR A 5 -3.27 -2.42 -6.38
C THR A 5 -1.94 -1.70 -6.45
N TYR A 6 -1.18 -1.79 -5.38
CA TYR A 6 0.17 -1.21 -5.30
C TYR A 6 1.19 -2.31 -5.07
N TYR A 7 2.41 -2.05 -5.49
CA TYR A 7 3.51 -3.00 -5.38
C TYR A 7 4.49 -2.54 -4.32
N PHE A 8 4.80 -3.45 -3.40
CA PHE A 8 5.73 -3.19 -2.30
C PHE A 8 6.89 -4.16 -2.36
N PRO A 9 8.09 -3.79 -1.89
CA PRO A 9 9.16 -4.77 -1.77
C PRO A 9 8.77 -5.88 -0.78
N SER A 10 9.11 -7.13 -1.09
CA SER A 10 8.77 -8.27 -0.25
C SER A 10 9.81 -8.46 0.86
N ASN A 11 9.97 -7.44 1.69
CA ASN A 11 10.91 -7.44 2.80
C ASN A 11 10.34 -6.66 3.98
N ARG A 12 11.14 -6.44 5.01
CA ARG A 12 10.69 -5.72 6.20
C ARG A 12 10.23 -4.30 5.91
N ILE A 13 10.90 -3.63 4.98
CA ILE A 13 10.56 -2.26 4.62
C ILE A 13 9.17 -2.20 4.02
N GLY A 14 8.85 -3.12 3.10
CA GLY A 14 7.52 -3.19 2.51
C GLY A 14 6.43 -3.42 3.56
N ARG A 15 6.68 -4.32 4.50
CA ARG A 15 5.73 -4.60 5.59
C ARG A 15 5.57 -3.41 6.52
N TYR A 16 6.65 -2.71 6.81
CA TYR A 16 6.61 -1.53 7.65
C TYR A 16 5.75 -0.44 7.02
N ILE A 17 5.96 -0.18 5.73
CA ILE A 17 5.18 0.82 5.01
C ILE A 17 3.69 0.44 4.98
N LEU A 18 3.40 -0.84 4.73
CA LEU A 18 2.04 -1.33 4.67
C LEU A 18 1.33 -1.16 6.01
N ASN A 19 1.99 -1.52 7.11
CA ASN A 19 1.45 -1.35 8.45
C ASN A 19 1.24 0.12 8.79
N TYR A 20 2.15 0.97 8.36
CA TYR A 20 2.04 2.42 8.54
C TYR A 20 0.78 2.95 7.86
N LEU A 21 0.52 2.51 6.62
CA LEU A 21 -0.69 2.91 5.90
C LEU A 21 -1.96 2.46 6.62
N ILE A 22 -1.98 1.23 7.11
CA ILE A 22 -3.14 0.69 7.82
C ILE A 22 -3.40 1.51 9.09
N ASP A 23 -2.35 1.77 9.87
CA ASP A 23 -2.49 2.48 11.15
C ASP A 23 -2.85 3.95 10.98
N ARG A 24 -2.26 4.62 9.98
CA ARG A 24 -2.42 6.06 9.82
C ARG A 24 -3.63 6.45 9.00
N ILE A 25 -3.97 5.67 8.01
CA ILE A 25 -5.06 5.99 7.09
C ILE A 25 -6.29 5.14 7.35
N GLY A 26 -6.09 3.94 7.89
CA GLY A 26 -7.20 3.03 8.16
C GLY A 26 -7.69 2.33 6.91
N CYS A 27 -6.78 2.01 5.99
CA CYS A 27 -7.16 1.32 4.76
C CYS A 27 -7.39 -0.17 4.99
N SER A 28 -8.16 -0.80 4.10
CA SER A 28 -8.36 -2.24 4.08
C SER A 28 -7.46 -2.87 3.04
N ILE A 29 -6.96 -4.06 3.36
CA ILE A 29 -6.03 -4.79 2.51
C ILE A 29 -6.74 -6.05 1.99
N GLY A 30 -6.68 -6.28 0.68
CA GLY A 30 -7.19 -7.51 0.09
C GLY A 30 -6.13 -8.60 0.02
N ASP A 31 -6.34 -9.57 -0.86
CA ASP A 31 -5.43 -10.71 -1.00
C ASP A 31 -4.10 -10.27 -1.59
N ILE A 32 -3.02 -10.60 -0.88
CA ILE A 32 -1.66 -10.23 -1.27
C ILE A 32 -1.11 -11.33 -2.17
N HIS A 33 -0.53 -10.94 -3.30
CA HIS A 33 0.12 -11.85 -4.23
C HIS A 33 1.59 -11.52 -4.35
N LYS A 34 2.44 -12.52 -4.25
CA LYS A 34 3.87 -12.34 -4.45
C LYS A 34 4.20 -12.42 -5.93
N VAL A 35 4.91 -11.42 -6.45
CA VAL A 35 5.33 -11.34 -7.85
C VAL A 35 6.81 -11.00 -7.86
N ALA A 36 7.66 -12.00 -8.11
CA ALA A 36 9.12 -11.87 -8.06
C ALA A 36 9.57 -11.32 -6.68
N ASP A 37 10.27 -10.21 -6.65
CA ASP A 37 10.77 -9.61 -5.40
C ASP A 37 9.79 -8.61 -4.79
N THR A 38 8.57 -8.55 -5.31
CA THR A 38 7.56 -7.61 -4.82
C THR A 38 6.31 -8.35 -4.40
N ILE A 39 5.46 -7.65 -3.66
CA ILE A 39 4.11 -8.10 -3.36
C ILE A 39 3.12 -7.13 -3.95
N ALA A 40 2.08 -7.66 -4.58
CA ALA A 40 0.98 -6.88 -5.11
C ALA A 40 -0.12 -6.84 -4.06
N VAL A 41 -0.45 -5.65 -3.57
CA VAL A 41 -1.38 -5.47 -2.46
C VAL A 41 -2.54 -4.62 -2.91
N PRO A 42 -3.76 -5.18 -2.98
CA PRO A 42 -4.95 -4.37 -3.23
C PRO A 42 -5.31 -3.59 -1.96
N ILE A 43 -5.33 -2.27 -2.08
CA ILE A 43 -5.64 -1.38 -0.97
C ILE A 43 -6.96 -0.68 -1.25
N THR A 44 -7.89 -0.78 -0.31
CA THR A 44 -9.19 -0.13 -0.39
C THR A 44 -9.23 1.01 0.61
N VAL A 45 -9.47 2.21 0.11
CA VAL A 45 -9.57 3.42 0.94
C VAL A 45 -10.71 4.29 0.42
N GLN A 46 -11.09 5.28 1.20
CA GLN A 46 -12.00 6.30 0.74
C GLN A 46 -11.30 7.12 -0.36
N LYS A 47 -12.08 7.58 -1.33
CA LYS A 47 -11.55 8.33 -2.46
C LYS A 47 -10.67 9.50 -2.02
N LYS A 48 -11.09 10.21 -0.97
CA LYS A 48 -10.36 11.36 -0.45
C LYS A 48 -8.98 10.99 0.12
N ASP A 49 -8.79 9.73 0.51
CA ASP A 49 -7.55 9.27 1.13
C ASP A 49 -6.56 8.67 0.13
N VAL A 50 -6.95 8.49 -1.13
CA VAL A 50 -6.07 7.96 -2.16
C VAL A 50 -4.81 8.84 -2.30
N VAL A 51 -5.00 10.16 -2.26
CA VAL A 51 -3.89 11.11 -2.36
C VAL A 51 -2.89 10.92 -1.21
N LYS A 52 -3.40 10.67 0.00
CA LYS A 52 -2.55 10.44 1.17
C LYS A 52 -1.73 9.16 1.02
N VAL A 53 -2.37 8.08 0.55
CA VAL A 53 -1.68 6.82 0.30
C VAL A 53 -0.56 7.02 -0.71
N GLU A 54 -0.87 7.64 -1.84
CA GLU A 54 0.11 7.81 -2.91
C GLU A 54 1.24 8.74 -2.51
N ARG A 55 0.95 9.76 -1.70
CA ARG A 55 2.00 10.64 -1.19
C ARG A 55 3.01 9.89 -0.33
N ILE A 56 2.52 9.01 0.55
CA ILE A 56 3.39 8.18 1.38
C ILE A 56 4.22 7.24 0.51
N LEU A 57 3.61 6.61 -0.49
CA LEU A 57 4.33 5.71 -1.39
C LEU A 57 5.39 6.45 -2.21
N GLN A 58 5.12 7.69 -2.59
CA GLN A 58 6.11 8.52 -3.28
C GLN A 58 7.30 8.84 -2.38
N MET A 59 7.07 9.06 -1.09
CA MET A 59 8.15 9.30 -0.14
C MET A 59 9.12 8.14 -0.05
N TYR A 60 8.63 6.92 -0.29
CA TYR A 60 9.46 5.71 -0.25
C TYR A 60 9.86 5.23 -1.65
N ASP A 61 9.63 6.05 -2.68
CA ASP A 61 9.96 5.73 -4.07
C ASP A 61 9.27 4.47 -4.59
N LEU A 62 8.06 4.19 -4.11
CA LEU A 62 7.30 3.02 -4.56
C LEU A 62 6.40 3.31 -5.75
N ILE A 63 6.16 4.56 -6.02
CA ILE A 63 5.42 5.00 -7.21
C ILE A 63 6.01 6.28 -7.77
#